data_9df282bd6f30e3bffc41d048d3583491
#
_entry.id   9df282bd6f30e3bffc41d048d3583491
#
_cell.length_a   1.000
_cell.length_b   1.000
_cell.length_c   1.000
_cell.angle_alpha   90.00
_cell.angle_beta   90.00
_cell.angle_gamma   90.00
#
_symmetry.space_group_name_H-M   'P 1'
#
loop_
_entity.id
_entity.type
_entity.pdbx_description
1 polymer ?
#
loop_
_entity_poly.entity_id
_entity_poly.type
_entity_poly.pdbx_seq_one_letter_code
_entity_poly.pdbx_strand_id
1 'polypeptide(L)'
;GEYRTSVTDIISAAASRLALKLLIRKKNTGVIEMLFVSRKNDFSLRVQELFDEFFSKIEPDEKFKCTAGSFEYGASKAHISYENAVCALDKAFFCPLNTLVCYKESTTSDYSFDDVPDKIYNALSSNNLDAAKAIAEELYTALQHSGNMLSASAKKIYYNLFKTIQSFYRNYFIYSDNNTFSDVSTIFEATSLSELHRHMCSLISNIEHISSDSDINRTVQNAILCIEQNYVDPALSIDDIVKFCHVNVNYLCKTFKDTIGDTINHYVNQMRISKAEKLLTETDCSIAEISSQCGFNDVKYFCKVFKKYTETTPTSFRKKYR
;
A
#
# COMPACT_ATOMS: atom_id res chain seq x y z
N GLY A 1 32.16 23.22 14.08
CA GLY A 1 30.72 23.28 14.17
C GLY A 1 30.20 24.42 13.35
N GLU A 2 29.93 24.19 12.05
CA GLU A 2 29.26 25.16 11.20
C GLU A 2 27.84 25.36 11.70
N TYR A 3 27.46 26.61 11.94
CA TYR A 3 26.09 27.00 12.29
C TYR A 3 25.17 26.66 11.09
N ARG A 4 24.44 25.57 11.13
CA ARG A 4 23.32 25.31 10.21
C ARG A 4 22.36 26.50 10.34
N THR A 5 22.21 27.28 9.29
CA THR A 5 21.23 28.36 9.24
C THR A 5 19.86 27.76 9.42
N SER A 6 19.16 28.16 10.47
CA SER A 6 17.82 27.60 10.77
C SER A 6 16.84 27.95 9.63
N VAL A 7 15.94 27.03 9.29
CA VAL A 7 14.82 27.29 8.35
C VAL A 7 14.13 28.63 8.63
N THR A 8 13.93 28.94 9.91
CA THR A 8 13.33 30.22 10.33
C THR A 8 14.20 31.43 10.03
N ASP A 9 15.52 31.28 10.02
CA ASP A 9 16.44 32.40 9.74
C ASP A 9 16.46 32.70 8.25
N ILE A 10 16.46 31.68 7.39
CA ILE A 10 16.39 31.85 5.94
C ILE A 10 15.07 32.55 5.56
N ILE A 11 13.95 32.09 6.10
CA ILE A 11 12.63 32.67 5.81
C ILE A 11 12.51 34.09 6.37
N SER A 12 13.03 34.37 7.57
CA SER A 12 13.01 35.73 8.18
C SER A 12 13.85 36.71 7.39
N ALA A 13 15.00 36.30 6.92
CA ALA A 13 15.87 37.14 6.07
C ALA A 13 15.19 37.48 4.73
N ALA A 14 14.57 36.48 4.06
CA ALA A 14 13.86 36.70 2.82
C ALA A 14 12.60 37.56 3.02
N ALA A 15 11.83 37.34 4.09
CA ALA A 15 10.65 38.14 4.42
C ALA A 15 11.03 39.62 4.65
N SER A 16 12.12 39.88 5.37
CA SER A 16 12.61 41.24 5.61
C SER A 16 13.00 41.95 4.31
N ARG A 17 13.70 41.26 3.42
CA ARG A 17 14.08 41.78 2.11
C ARG A 17 12.86 42.11 1.22
N LEU A 18 11.85 41.26 1.24
CA LEU A 18 10.61 41.44 0.49
C LEU A 18 9.58 42.38 1.18
N ALA A 19 9.98 43.02 2.27
CA ALA A 19 9.14 43.93 3.08
C ALA A 19 7.84 43.26 3.56
N LEU A 20 7.90 41.97 3.92
CA LEU A 20 6.85 41.20 4.56
C LEU A 20 7.06 41.21 6.08
N LYS A 21 6.01 41.53 6.84
CA LYS A 21 6.02 41.29 8.28
C LYS A 21 5.70 39.81 8.53
N LEU A 22 6.49 39.18 9.38
CA LEU A 22 6.42 37.74 9.67
C LEU A 22 6.24 37.51 11.16
N LEU A 23 5.24 36.69 11.51
CA LEU A 23 5.09 36.10 12.84
C LEU A 23 5.27 34.59 12.72
N ILE A 24 6.09 34.02 13.58
CA ILE A 24 6.42 32.57 13.55
C ILE A 24 6.00 31.93 14.85
N ARG A 25 5.34 30.77 14.75
CA ARG A 25 5.05 29.88 15.87
C ARG A 25 5.56 28.47 15.55
N LYS A 26 6.51 27.97 16.35
CA LYS A 26 6.98 26.57 16.25
C LYS A 26 6.13 25.68 17.14
N LYS A 27 5.68 24.56 16.60
CA LYS A 27 5.01 23.49 17.36
C LYS A 27 5.99 22.34 17.64
N ASN A 28 5.76 21.62 18.75
CA ASN A 28 6.58 20.45 19.14
C ASN A 28 6.53 19.28 18.14
N THR A 29 5.63 19.34 17.13
CA THR A 29 5.39 18.31 16.10
C THR A 29 6.23 18.50 14.83
N GLY A 30 7.24 19.39 14.85
CA GLY A 30 8.01 19.74 13.64
C GLY A 30 7.27 20.68 12.67
N VAL A 31 6.09 21.16 13.04
CA VAL A 31 5.31 22.13 12.26
C VAL A 31 5.72 23.55 12.60
N ILE A 32 5.93 24.36 11.58
CA ILE A 32 6.19 25.81 11.72
C ILE A 32 5.01 26.54 11.08
N GLU A 33 4.29 27.28 11.91
CA GLU A 33 3.20 28.13 11.46
C GLU A 33 3.72 29.55 11.26
N MET A 34 3.38 30.17 10.14
CA MET A 34 3.84 31.48 9.75
C MET A 34 2.66 32.36 9.33
N LEU A 35 2.60 33.57 9.85
CA LEU A 35 1.68 34.60 9.39
C LEU A 35 2.47 35.72 8.71
N PHE A 36 2.24 35.89 7.44
CA PHE A 36 2.78 36.99 6.66
C PHE A 36 1.76 38.13 6.57
N VAL A 37 2.22 39.33 6.75
CA VAL A 37 1.37 40.54 6.66
C VAL A 37 2.06 41.60 5.77
N SER A 38 1.32 42.16 4.84
CA SER A 38 1.78 43.26 3.98
C SER A 38 0.68 44.27 3.76
N ARG A 39 1.07 45.49 3.45
CA ARG A 39 0.16 46.58 3.01
C ARG A 39 0.12 46.75 1.48
N LYS A 40 0.87 45.90 0.73
CA LYS A 40 1.01 46.03 -0.72
C LYS A 40 0.12 44.99 -1.44
N ASN A 41 -0.37 45.34 -2.62
CA ASN A 41 -1.30 44.50 -3.41
C ASN A 41 -0.57 43.32 -4.10
N ASP A 42 0.76 43.33 -4.19
CA ASP A 42 1.58 42.25 -4.78
C ASP A 42 1.98 41.17 -3.75
N PHE A 43 1.21 41.03 -2.69
CA PHE A 43 1.51 40.17 -1.55
C PHE A 43 1.70 38.70 -1.95
N SER A 44 0.81 38.15 -2.80
CA SER A 44 0.89 36.74 -3.23
C SER A 44 2.18 36.43 -3.99
N LEU A 45 2.56 37.32 -4.90
CA LEU A 45 3.82 37.18 -5.66
C LEU A 45 5.03 37.19 -4.73
N ARG A 46 5.06 38.06 -3.74
CA ARG A 46 6.15 38.13 -2.77
C ARG A 46 6.25 36.91 -1.89
N VAL A 47 5.14 36.32 -1.50
CA VAL A 47 5.15 35.05 -0.74
C VAL A 47 5.68 33.93 -1.63
N GLN A 48 5.30 33.89 -2.90
CA GLN A 48 5.83 32.91 -3.85
C GLN A 48 7.35 33.07 -4.03
N GLU A 49 7.83 34.29 -4.30
CA GLU A 49 9.27 34.61 -4.42
C GLU A 49 10.07 34.21 -3.16
N LEU A 50 9.47 34.43 -1.98
CA LEU A 50 10.07 34.03 -0.71
C LEU A 50 10.31 32.54 -0.64
N PHE A 51 9.29 31.73 -1.01
CA PHE A 51 9.39 30.28 -0.95
C PHE A 51 10.27 29.71 -2.06
N ASP A 52 10.28 30.30 -3.25
CA ASP A 52 11.20 29.92 -4.33
C ASP A 52 12.66 30.16 -3.91
N GLU A 53 12.94 31.28 -3.26
CA GLU A 53 14.25 31.53 -2.68
C GLU A 53 14.58 30.57 -1.53
N PHE A 54 13.64 30.29 -0.64
CA PHE A 54 13.81 29.34 0.44
C PHE A 54 14.21 27.97 -0.11
N PHE A 55 13.44 27.43 -1.08
CA PHE A 55 13.72 26.14 -1.68
C PHE A 55 15.05 26.09 -2.45
N SER A 56 15.53 27.23 -2.95
CA SER A 56 16.85 27.29 -3.60
C SER A 56 18.04 27.22 -2.62
N LYS A 57 17.78 27.45 -1.33
CA LYS A 57 18.81 27.53 -0.28
C LYS A 57 18.85 26.34 0.67
N ILE A 58 17.84 25.44 0.60
CA ILE A 58 17.82 24.24 1.41
C ILE A 58 18.70 23.14 0.81
N GLU A 59 19.19 22.24 1.67
CA GLU A 59 19.99 21.11 1.23
C GLU A 59 19.15 20.13 0.37
N PRO A 60 19.75 19.44 -0.62
CA PRO A 60 19.01 18.57 -1.55
C PRO A 60 18.26 17.41 -0.89
N ASP A 61 18.68 16.96 0.28
CA ASP A 61 18.10 15.89 1.06
C ASP A 61 17.02 16.39 2.05
N GLU A 62 16.94 17.69 2.30
CA GLU A 62 15.89 18.28 3.13
C GLU A 62 14.56 18.34 2.37
N LYS A 63 13.50 17.87 3.03
CA LYS A 63 12.16 17.73 2.44
C LYS A 63 11.13 18.44 3.27
N PHE A 64 10.44 19.38 2.64
CA PHE A 64 9.40 20.19 3.27
C PHE A 64 8.06 20.07 2.54
N LYS A 65 6.99 20.12 3.31
CA LYS A 65 5.64 20.41 2.83
C LYS A 65 5.29 21.81 3.26
N CYS A 66 5.06 22.67 2.30
CA CYS A 66 4.71 24.06 2.54
C CYS A 66 3.34 24.35 1.95
N THR A 67 2.44 24.91 2.75
CA THR A 67 1.09 25.29 2.32
C THR A 67 0.80 26.73 2.68
N ALA A 68 0.05 27.41 1.85
CA ALA A 68 -0.49 28.73 2.10
C ALA A 68 -2.01 28.72 2.02
N GLY A 69 -2.65 29.40 2.96
CA GLY A 69 -4.09 29.64 2.93
C GLY A 69 -4.49 30.72 1.94
N SER A 70 -5.76 31.12 2.00
CA SER A 70 -6.28 32.26 1.22
C SER A 70 -5.64 33.56 1.68
N PHE A 71 -5.54 34.51 0.76
CA PHE A 71 -5.13 35.87 1.06
C PHE A 71 -6.33 36.66 1.56
N GLU A 72 -6.31 37.03 2.84
CA GLU A 72 -7.43 37.70 3.49
C GLU A 72 -7.11 39.14 3.86
N TYR A 73 -8.10 40.01 3.76
CA TYR A 73 -8.00 41.40 4.16
C TYR A 73 -8.49 41.59 5.61
N GLY A 74 -7.62 42.10 6.45
CA GLY A 74 -7.90 42.42 7.85
C GLY A 74 -7.56 41.28 8.81
N ALA A 75 -7.11 41.65 10.00
CA ALA A 75 -6.62 40.69 11.01
C ALA A 75 -7.71 39.72 11.51
N SER A 76 -9.00 40.16 11.47
CA SER A 76 -10.14 39.33 11.88
C SER A 76 -10.34 38.08 11.02
N LYS A 77 -9.82 38.07 9.79
CA LYS A 77 -9.93 36.96 8.84
C LYS A 77 -8.70 36.06 8.80
N ALA A 78 -7.70 36.30 9.65
CA ALA A 78 -6.49 35.47 9.70
C ALA A 78 -6.79 33.98 10.01
N HIS A 79 -7.85 33.70 10.78
CA HIS A 79 -8.31 32.33 11.06
C HIS A 79 -8.77 31.60 9.79
N ILE A 80 -9.46 32.29 8.86
CA ILE A 80 -9.90 31.71 7.58
C ILE A 80 -8.68 31.30 6.75
N SER A 81 -7.69 32.19 6.64
CA SER A 81 -6.44 31.87 5.95
C SER A 81 -5.74 30.67 6.58
N TYR A 82 -5.73 30.58 7.91
CA TYR A 82 -5.14 29.43 8.62
C TYR A 82 -5.88 28.12 8.33
N GLU A 83 -7.20 28.10 8.43
CA GLU A 83 -8.02 26.93 8.12
C GLU A 83 -7.81 26.46 6.67
N ASN A 84 -7.77 27.40 5.73
CA ASN A 84 -7.50 27.12 4.33
C ASN A 84 -6.06 26.58 4.10
N ALA A 85 -5.06 27.04 4.86
CA ALA A 85 -3.71 26.48 4.82
C ALA A 85 -3.67 25.04 5.33
N VAL A 86 -4.44 24.74 6.38
CA VAL A 86 -4.60 23.38 6.91
C VAL A 86 -5.29 22.46 5.88
N CYS A 87 -6.35 22.93 5.22
CA CYS A 87 -7.00 22.20 4.13
C CYS A 87 -6.03 21.93 2.96
N ALA A 88 -5.14 22.89 2.65
CA ALA A 88 -4.15 22.74 1.61
C ALA A 88 -3.09 21.66 1.94
N LEU A 89 -2.88 21.29 3.22
CA LEU A 89 -1.96 20.21 3.60
C LEU A 89 -2.36 18.85 3.02
N ASP A 90 -3.66 18.58 2.94
CA ASP A 90 -4.14 17.34 2.33
C ASP A 90 -3.84 17.30 0.82
N LYS A 91 -3.98 18.46 0.14
CA LYS A 91 -3.58 18.62 -1.28
C LYS A 91 -2.07 18.54 -1.49
N ALA A 92 -1.28 19.00 -0.53
CA ALA A 92 0.18 18.90 -0.58
C ALA A 92 0.68 17.44 -0.57
N PHE A 93 -0.16 16.49 -0.19
CA PHE A 93 0.14 15.07 -0.33
C PHE A 93 0.33 14.64 -1.80
N PHE A 94 -0.41 15.27 -2.72
CA PHE A 94 -0.40 14.97 -4.15
C PHE A 94 0.63 15.80 -4.94
N CYS A 95 1.23 16.79 -4.30
CA CYS A 95 2.19 17.69 -4.92
C CYS A 95 3.64 17.26 -4.64
N PRO A 96 4.61 17.67 -5.48
CA PRO A 96 6.02 17.49 -5.19
C PRO A 96 6.40 18.12 -3.85
N LEU A 97 7.36 17.50 -3.16
CA LEU A 97 7.99 18.09 -1.98
C LEU A 97 8.78 19.37 -2.38
N ASN A 98 9.05 20.23 -1.41
CA ASN A 98 9.76 21.49 -1.63
C ASN A 98 9.04 22.42 -2.64
N THR A 99 7.72 22.43 -2.57
CA THR A 99 6.87 23.35 -3.32
C THR A 99 5.88 24.03 -2.38
N LEU A 100 5.47 25.26 -2.69
CA LEU A 100 4.41 25.96 -1.97
C LEU A 100 3.07 25.62 -2.59
N VAL A 101 2.21 24.94 -1.84
CA VAL A 101 0.84 24.60 -2.25
C VAL A 101 -0.12 25.63 -1.70
N CYS A 102 -0.64 26.49 -2.56
CA CYS A 102 -1.63 27.48 -2.19
C CYS A 102 -3.04 26.86 -2.18
N TYR A 103 -3.85 27.27 -1.19
CA TYR A 103 -5.26 26.93 -1.16
C TYR A 103 -5.97 27.44 -2.43
N LYS A 104 -6.77 26.57 -3.04
CA LYS A 104 -7.68 26.88 -4.13
C LYS A 104 -9.01 26.22 -3.83
N GLU A 105 -10.09 26.93 -4.00
CA GLU A 105 -11.42 26.32 -3.99
C GLU A 105 -11.49 25.23 -5.06
N SER A 106 -12.01 24.08 -4.68
CA SER A 106 -11.96 22.91 -5.51
C SER A 106 -13.29 22.67 -6.22
N THR A 107 -13.23 22.31 -7.49
CA THR A 107 -14.36 21.72 -8.22
C THR A 107 -14.33 20.20 -8.02
N THR A 108 -15.49 19.62 -7.72
CA THR A 108 -15.63 18.16 -7.54
C THR A 108 -15.47 17.46 -8.89
N SER A 109 -14.55 16.52 -8.94
CA SER A 109 -14.48 15.54 -10.02
C SER A 109 -14.62 14.15 -9.38
N ASP A 110 -15.64 13.40 -9.77
CA ASP A 110 -15.85 12.03 -9.33
C ASP A 110 -14.91 11.10 -10.12
N TYR A 111 -13.82 10.69 -9.49
CA TYR A 111 -12.98 9.62 -9.99
C TYR A 111 -13.28 8.34 -9.20
N SER A 112 -13.64 7.25 -9.89
CA SER A 112 -13.68 5.91 -9.31
C SER A 112 -12.40 5.16 -9.71
N PHE A 113 -11.78 4.52 -8.74
CA PHE A 113 -10.59 3.68 -8.90
C PHE A 113 -10.86 2.24 -8.45
N ASP A 114 -12.15 1.84 -8.39
CA ASP A 114 -12.57 0.55 -7.86
C ASP A 114 -12.14 -0.62 -8.76
N ASP A 115 -11.91 -0.39 -10.05
CA ASP A 115 -11.49 -1.39 -11.03
C ASP A 115 -9.96 -1.60 -11.12
N VAL A 116 -9.17 -0.74 -10.49
CA VAL A 116 -7.71 -0.80 -10.57
C VAL A 116 -7.13 -2.07 -9.91
N PRO A 117 -7.62 -2.55 -8.75
CA PRO A 117 -7.18 -3.83 -8.20
C PRO A 117 -7.39 -5.00 -9.16
N ASP A 118 -8.54 -5.06 -9.84
CA ASP A 118 -8.85 -6.13 -10.80
C ASP A 118 -7.95 -6.05 -12.03
N LYS A 119 -7.66 -4.86 -12.53
CA LYS A 119 -6.71 -4.65 -13.64
C LYS A 119 -5.31 -5.13 -13.28
N ILE A 120 -4.82 -4.78 -12.10
CA ILE A 120 -3.52 -5.25 -11.57
C ILE A 120 -3.53 -6.77 -11.43
N TYR A 121 -4.58 -7.34 -10.84
CA TYR A 121 -4.71 -8.79 -10.69
C TYR A 121 -4.63 -9.51 -12.05
N ASN A 122 -5.36 -9.03 -13.05
CA ASN A 122 -5.37 -9.61 -14.40
C ASN A 122 -3.99 -9.48 -15.10
N ALA A 123 -3.32 -8.35 -14.96
CA ALA A 123 -1.97 -8.14 -15.49
C ALA A 123 -0.96 -9.12 -14.85
N LEU A 124 -1.01 -9.30 -13.53
CA LEU A 124 -0.15 -10.24 -12.81
C LEU A 124 -0.47 -11.70 -13.18
N SER A 125 -1.77 -12.05 -13.31
CA SER A 125 -2.22 -13.40 -13.70
C SER A 125 -1.75 -13.79 -15.10
N SER A 126 -1.65 -12.82 -16.02
CA SER A 126 -1.11 -13.02 -17.36
C SER A 126 0.43 -12.93 -17.42
N ASN A 127 1.10 -12.81 -16.27
CA ASN A 127 2.55 -12.62 -16.16
C ASN A 127 3.06 -11.38 -16.95
N ASN A 128 2.22 -10.35 -17.04
CA ASN A 128 2.54 -9.12 -17.75
C ASN A 128 2.87 -7.99 -16.77
N LEU A 129 4.12 -8.00 -16.29
CA LEU A 129 4.60 -7.01 -15.31
C LEU A 129 4.68 -5.60 -15.88
N ASP A 130 4.94 -5.46 -17.18
CA ASP A 130 4.94 -4.15 -17.84
C ASP A 130 3.54 -3.52 -17.82
N ALA A 131 2.49 -4.32 -18.05
CA ALA A 131 1.12 -3.87 -17.91
C ALA A 131 0.80 -3.48 -16.46
N ALA A 132 1.27 -4.23 -15.46
CA ALA A 132 1.07 -3.88 -14.05
C ALA A 132 1.77 -2.56 -13.69
N LYS A 133 3.00 -2.33 -14.17
CA LYS A 133 3.72 -1.05 -14.02
C LYS A 133 2.97 0.10 -14.69
N ALA A 134 2.49 -0.11 -15.92
CA ALA A 134 1.73 0.91 -16.66
C ALA A 134 0.44 1.30 -15.93
N ILE A 135 -0.31 0.34 -15.38
CA ILE A 135 -1.51 0.61 -14.57
C ILE A 135 -1.17 1.41 -13.30
N ALA A 136 -0.05 1.11 -12.65
CA ALA A 136 0.41 1.86 -11.48
C ALA A 136 0.77 3.31 -11.82
N GLU A 137 1.40 3.56 -12.99
CA GLU A 137 1.72 4.90 -13.50
C GLU A 137 0.45 5.68 -13.89
N GLU A 138 -0.51 5.04 -14.54
CA GLU A 138 -1.81 5.63 -14.86
C GLU A 138 -2.55 6.06 -13.59
N LEU A 139 -2.57 5.20 -12.58
CA LEU A 139 -3.15 5.53 -11.27
C LEU A 139 -2.46 6.73 -10.64
N TYR A 140 -1.13 6.74 -10.62
CA TYR A 140 -0.34 7.85 -10.04
C TYR A 140 -0.67 9.17 -10.73
N THR A 141 -0.68 9.18 -12.05
CA THR A 141 -1.00 10.36 -12.86
C THR A 141 -2.43 10.83 -12.63
N ALA A 142 -3.40 9.91 -12.60
CA ALA A 142 -4.79 10.23 -12.35
C ALA A 142 -4.99 10.83 -10.95
N LEU A 143 -4.31 10.29 -9.94
CA LEU A 143 -4.37 10.80 -8.57
C LEU A 143 -3.73 12.18 -8.43
N GLN A 144 -2.64 12.47 -9.14
CA GLN A 144 -2.05 13.82 -9.17
C GLN A 144 -3.03 14.88 -9.69
N HIS A 145 -3.92 14.51 -10.61
CA HIS A 145 -4.89 15.42 -11.23
C HIS A 145 -6.27 15.37 -10.57
N SER A 146 -6.46 14.57 -9.54
CA SER A 146 -7.77 14.33 -8.91
C SER A 146 -8.34 15.48 -8.07
N GLY A 147 -7.69 16.63 -8.07
CA GLY A 147 -8.14 17.94 -7.50
C GLY A 147 -8.70 17.96 -6.07
N ASN A 148 -9.55 17.02 -5.70
CA ASN A 148 -10.30 16.99 -4.42
C ASN A 148 -10.18 15.69 -3.63
N MET A 149 -9.34 14.77 -4.07
CA MET A 149 -9.17 13.53 -3.33
C MET A 149 -8.45 13.78 -1.99
N LEU A 150 -8.94 13.14 -0.93
CA LEU A 150 -8.26 13.12 0.37
C LEU A 150 -7.06 12.17 0.34
N SER A 151 -5.98 12.53 1.01
CA SER A 151 -4.79 11.68 1.14
C SER A 151 -5.13 10.31 1.75
N ALA A 152 -6.07 10.24 2.69
CA ALA A 152 -6.57 9.00 3.26
C ALA A 152 -7.23 8.08 2.22
N SER A 153 -7.97 8.65 1.24
CA SER A 153 -8.57 7.88 0.15
C SER A 153 -7.52 7.32 -0.80
N ALA A 154 -6.50 8.11 -1.16
CA ALA A 154 -5.37 7.64 -1.94
C ALA A 154 -4.62 6.50 -1.23
N LYS A 155 -4.34 6.63 0.07
CA LYS A 155 -3.72 5.57 0.88
C LYS A 155 -4.55 4.30 0.89
N LYS A 156 -5.89 4.40 0.98
CA LYS A 156 -6.81 3.25 0.92
C LYS A 156 -6.72 2.53 -0.42
N ILE A 157 -6.66 3.27 -1.54
CA ILE A 157 -6.49 2.69 -2.88
C ILE A 157 -5.18 1.90 -2.95
N TYR A 158 -4.06 2.51 -2.56
CA TYR A 158 -2.75 1.84 -2.53
C TYR A 158 -2.71 0.64 -1.56
N TYR A 159 -3.41 0.71 -0.45
CA TYR A 159 -3.58 -0.42 0.47
C TYR A 159 -4.29 -1.61 -0.19
N ASN A 160 -5.39 -1.34 -0.91
CA ASN A 160 -6.11 -2.39 -1.64
C ASN A 160 -5.24 -3.03 -2.73
N LEU A 161 -4.48 -2.21 -3.48
CA LEU A 161 -3.52 -2.72 -4.46
C LEU A 161 -2.43 -3.57 -3.83
N PHE A 162 -1.86 -3.11 -2.71
CA PHE A 162 -0.87 -3.88 -1.96
C PHE A 162 -1.44 -5.23 -1.53
N LYS A 163 -2.68 -5.26 -1.02
CA LYS A 163 -3.36 -6.51 -0.63
C LYS A 163 -3.58 -7.43 -1.83
N THR A 164 -3.94 -6.89 -2.98
CA THR A 164 -4.10 -7.67 -4.22
C THR A 164 -2.78 -8.30 -4.65
N ILE A 165 -1.70 -7.51 -4.68
CA ILE A 165 -0.36 -8.01 -5.01
C ILE A 165 0.09 -9.03 -3.97
N GLN A 166 -0.08 -8.76 -2.68
CA GLN A 166 0.29 -9.66 -1.60
C GLN A 166 -0.48 -10.99 -1.68
N SER A 167 -1.79 -10.96 -1.95
CA SER A 167 -2.58 -12.19 -2.08
C SER A 167 -2.11 -13.05 -3.24
N PHE A 168 -1.76 -12.40 -4.37
CA PHE A 168 -1.26 -13.08 -5.55
C PHE A 168 0.10 -13.76 -5.30
N TYR A 169 0.99 -13.09 -4.54
CA TYR A 169 2.35 -13.56 -4.29
C TYR A 169 2.60 -14.00 -2.83
N ARG A 170 1.52 -14.29 -2.07
CA ARG A 170 1.57 -14.62 -0.64
C ARG A 170 2.68 -15.59 -0.25
N ASN A 171 2.96 -16.57 -1.11
CA ASN A 171 3.96 -17.60 -0.82
C ASN A 171 5.40 -17.11 -0.99
N TYR A 172 5.63 -16.11 -1.84
CA TYR A 172 6.95 -15.48 -1.96
C TYR A 172 7.26 -14.60 -0.75
N PHE A 173 6.25 -13.91 -0.21
CA PHE A 173 6.41 -13.03 0.95
C PHE A 173 6.62 -13.79 2.27
N ILE A 174 6.15 -15.04 2.36
CA ILE A 174 6.29 -15.88 3.57
C ILE A 174 7.66 -16.56 3.63
N TYR A 175 8.24 -16.91 2.48
CA TYR A 175 9.48 -17.71 2.40
C TYR A 175 10.72 -16.89 2.03
N SER A 176 10.60 -15.61 1.68
CA SER A 176 11.78 -14.78 1.52
C SER A 176 12.25 -14.30 2.89
N ASP A 177 13.47 -14.65 3.27
CA ASP A 177 14.16 -14.13 4.48
C ASP A 177 14.37 -12.61 4.46
N ASN A 178 14.01 -11.95 3.37
CA ASN A 178 14.04 -10.52 3.24
C ASN A 178 12.72 -9.92 3.74
N ASN A 179 12.72 -9.46 4.97
CA ASN A 179 11.70 -8.74 5.72
C ASN A 179 11.19 -7.43 5.03
N THR A 180 11.51 -7.21 3.76
CA THR A 180 11.22 -5.99 2.98
C THR A 180 9.77 -5.85 2.56
N PHE A 181 8.95 -6.89 2.68
CA PHE A 181 7.57 -6.89 2.22
C PHE A 181 6.51 -6.87 3.33
N SER A 182 6.94 -6.85 4.60
CA SER A 182 6.01 -7.12 5.70
C SER A 182 5.29 -5.90 6.25
N ASP A 183 5.68 -4.68 5.88
CA ASP A 183 5.19 -3.53 6.60
C ASP A 183 4.16 -2.71 5.81
N VAL A 184 2.88 -3.08 5.98
CA VAL A 184 1.73 -2.28 5.55
C VAL A 184 1.75 -0.87 6.18
N SER A 185 2.49 -0.70 7.30
CA SER A 185 2.63 0.59 7.98
C SER A 185 3.22 1.65 7.06
N THR A 186 4.14 1.27 6.16
CA THR A 186 4.75 2.19 5.20
C THR A 186 3.74 2.94 4.32
N ILE A 187 2.60 2.31 4.01
CA ILE A 187 1.53 2.95 3.23
C ILE A 187 0.86 4.05 4.06
N PHE A 188 0.60 3.78 5.34
CA PHE A 188 -0.07 4.73 6.21
C PHE A 188 0.87 5.84 6.70
N GLU A 189 2.16 5.55 6.82
CA GLU A 189 3.21 6.49 7.20
C GLU A 189 3.66 7.39 6.04
N ALA A 190 3.40 6.97 4.80
CA ALA A 190 3.78 7.74 3.61
C ALA A 190 3.31 9.19 3.71
N THR A 191 4.23 10.09 3.45
CA THR A 191 3.99 11.53 3.56
C THR A 191 3.60 12.18 2.23
N SER A 192 3.79 11.49 1.11
CA SER A 192 3.45 11.99 -0.23
C SER A 192 2.97 10.87 -1.15
N LEU A 193 2.21 11.25 -2.19
CA LEU A 193 1.78 10.32 -3.24
C LEU A 193 2.97 9.69 -3.97
N SER A 194 4.02 10.48 -4.23
CA SER A 194 5.25 9.98 -4.87
C SER A 194 5.96 8.92 -4.04
N GLU A 195 5.88 9.00 -2.73
CA GLU A 195 6.40 7.98 -1.83
C GLU A 195 5.60 6.69 -1.92
N LEU A 196 4.26 6.77 -1.88
CA LEU A 196 3.37 5.62 -2.10
C LEU A 196 3.65 4.94 -3.45
N HIS A 197 3.73 5.73 -4.50
CA HIS A 197 3.98 5.23 -5.84
C HIS A 197 5.33 4.52 -5.96
N ARG A 198 6.39 5.12 -5.42
CA ARG A 198 7.73 4.51 -5.39
C ARG A 198 7.72 3.17 -4.64
N HIS A 199 7.03 3.07 -3.50
CA HIS A 199 6.87 1.81 -2.77
C HIS A 199 6.15 0.77 -3.63
N MET A 200 5.09 1.14 -4.32
CA MET A 200 4.35 0.23 -5.21
C MET A 200 5.23 -0.25 -6.38
N CYS A 201 5.94 0.66 -7.05
CA CYS A 201 6.86 0.30 -8.14
C CYS A 201 7.99 -0.62 -7.65
N SER A 202 8.52 -0.38 -6.45
CA SER A 202 9.52 -1.27 -5.83
C SER A 202 8.95 -2.66 -5.58
N LEU A 203 7.71 -2.77 -5.09
CA LEU A 203 7.04 -4.06 -4.91
C LEU A 203 6.89 -4.82 -6.24
N ILE A 204 6.41 -4.15 -7.29
CA ILE A 204 6.25 -4.76 -8.62
C ILE A 204 7.61 -5.17 -9.20
N SER A 205 8.66 -4.36 -9.03
CA SER A 205 10.01 -4.67 -9.52
C SER A 205 10.67 -5.83 -8.76
N ASN A 206 10.43 -5.94 -7.45
CA ASN A 206 10.92 -7.08 -6.68
C ASN A 206 10.28 -8.39 -7.13
N ILE A 207 9.02 -8.34 -7.59
CA ILE A 207 8.34 -9.49 -8.21
C ILE A 207 9.07 -9.91 -9.50
N GLU A 208 9.53 -8.96 -10.31
CA GLU A 208 10.28 -9.23 -11.54
C GLU A 208 11.57 -10.01 -11.26
N HIS A 209 12.32 -9.64 -10.23
CA HIS A 209 13.51 -10.37 -9.81
C HIS A 209 13.22 -11.81 -9.35
N ILE A 210 12.08 -12.01 -8.69
CA ILE A 210 11.65 -13.34 -8.24
C ILE A 210 11.15 -14.17 -9.43
N SER A 211 10.51 -13.56 -10.42
CA SER A 211 9.95 -14.25 -11.59
C SER A 211 10.99 -14.53 -12.69
N SER A 212 12.12 -13.83 -12.72
CA SER A 212 13.17 -14.02 -13.72
C SER A 212 14.05 -15.26 -13.47
N ASP A 213 13.97 -15.85 -12.27
CA ASP A 213 14.68 -17.08 -11.93
C ASP A 213 13.88 -18.33 -12.36
N SER A 214 13.67 -18.46 -13.67
CA SER A 214 13.32 -19.68 -14.37
C SER A 214 11.84 -20.09 -14.50
N ASP A 215 11.52 -20.82 -15.56
CA ASP A 215 10.27 -21.56 -15.84
C ASP A 215 9.83 -22.46 -14.67
N ILE A 216 10.75 -22.82 -13.80
CA ILE A 216 10.55 -23.58 -12.57
C ILE A 216 9.66 -22.79 -11.61
N ASN A 217 10.01 -21.54 -11.31
CA ASN A 217 9.22 -20.70 -10.39
C ASN A 217 7.83 -20.41 -10.95
N ARG A 218 7.71 -20.22 -12.26
CA ARG A 218 6.41 -19.99 -12.93
C ARG A 218 5.49 -21.21 -12.82
N THR A 219 6.02 -22.42 -12.99
CA THR A 219 5.25 -23.66 -12.86
C THR A 219 4.73 -23.82 -11.42
N VAL A 220 5.56 -23.56 -10.43
CA VAL A 220 5.16 -23.62 -9.01
C VAL A 220 4.14 -22.54 -8.67
N GLN A 221 4.30 -21.33 -9.18
CA GLN A 221 3.32 -20.24 -9.00
C GLN A 221 1.94 -20.61 -9.56
N ASN A 222 1.89 -21.12 -10.77
CA ASN A 222 0.64 -21.58 -11.39
C ASN A 222 -0.02 -22.69 -10.56
N ALA A 223 0.77 -23.63 -10.02
CA ALA A 223 0.25 -24.67 -9.16
C ALA A 223 -0.36 -24.11 -7.87
N ILE A 224 0.31 -23.17 -7.24
CA ILE A 224 -0.19 -22.50 -6.04
C ILE A 224 -1.48 -21.74 -6.34
N LEU A 225 -1.52 -20.97 -7.43
CA LEU A 225 -2.71 -20.24 -7.87
C LEU A 225 -3.90 -21.18 -8.08
N CYS A 226 -3.68 -22.29 -8.77
CA CYS A 226 -4.72 -23.32 -8.97
C CYS A 226 -5.23 -23.88 -7.63
N ILE A 227 -4.32 -24.14 -6.70
CA ILE A 227 -4.66 -24.64 -5.36
C ILE A 227 -5.46 -23.60 -4.59
N GLU A 228 -5.03 -22.35 -4.54
CA GLU A 228 -5.70 -21.28 -3.80
C GLU A 228 -7.12 -21.02 -4.28
N GLN A 229 -7.35 -21.13 -5.58
CA GLN A 229 -8.68 -20.96 -6.15
C GLN A 229 -9.60 -22.15 -5.89
N ASN A 230 -9.05 -23.36 -5.71
CA ASN A 230 -9.82 -24.60 -5.73
C ASN A 230 -9.65 -25.50 -4.49
N TYR A 231 -8.85 -25.11 -3.48
CA TYR A 231 -8.57 -25.99 -2.32
C TYR A 231 -9.82 -26.41 -1.53
N VAL A 232 -10.89 -25.65 -1.61
CA VAL A 232 -12.17 -25.98 -0.97
C VAL A 232 -13.01 -26.96 -1.77
N ASP A 233 -12.67 -27.21 -3.03
CA ASP A 233 -13.31 -28.25 -3.82
C ASP A 233 -12.75 -29.61 -3.38
N PRO A 234 -13.61 -30.52 -2.88
CA PRO A 234 -13.18 -31.86 -2.48
C PRO A 234 -12.71 -32.71 -3.66
N ALA A 235 -13.08 -32.36 -4.90
CA ALA A 235 -12.65 -33.05 -6.12
C ALA A 235 -11.30 -32.61 -6.64
N LEU A 236 -10.69 -31.54 -6.12
CA LEU A 236 -9.39 -31.06 -6.55
C LEU A 236 -8.34 -32.18 -6.50
N SER A 237 -7.79 -32.53 -7.64
CA SER A 237 -6.77 -33.56 -7.83
C SER A 237 -5.44 -32.98 -8.33
N ILE A 238 -4.36 -33.75 -8.20
CA ILE A 238 -3.05 -33.39 -8.77
C ILE A 238 -3.15 -33.26 -10.30
N ASP A 239 -3.99 -34.09 -10.94
CA ASP A 239 -4.17 -34.05 -12.39
C ASP A 239 -4.79 -32.74 -12.86
N ASP A 240 -5.69 -32.15 -12.08
CA ASP A 240 -6.27 -30.84 -12.38
C ASP A 240 -5.22 -29.72 -12.30
N ILE A 241 -4.36 -29.77 -11.27
CA ILE A 241 -3.25 -28.81 -11.11
C ILE A 241 -2.24 -28.96 -12.26
N VAL A 242 -1.92 -30.20 -12.65
CA VAL A 242 -1.02 -30.53 -13.77
C VAL A 242 -1.56 -29.97 -15.09
N LYS A 243 -2.86 -30.17 -15.36
CA LYS A 243 -3.52 -29.62 -16.55
C LYS A 243 -3.47 -28.08 -16.56
N PHE A 244 -3.73 -27.46 -15.41
CA PHE A 244 -3.64 -26.01 -15.28
C PHE A 244 -2.23 -25.47 -15.52
N CYS A 245 -1.21 -26.19 -15.05
CA CYS A 245 0.20 -25.80 -15.21
C CYS A 245 0.80 -26.20 -16.59
N HIS A 246 0.09 -27.00 -17.40
CA HIS A 246 0.56 -27.53 -18.68
C HIS A 246 1.91 -28.28 -18.59
N VAL A 247 2.11 -29.07 -17.52
CA VAL A 247 3.33 -29.84 -17.30
C VAL A 247 2.99 -31.30 -16.97
N ASN A 248 3.99 -32.15 -16.83
CA ASN A 248 3.76 -33.53 -16.35
C ASN A 248 3.78 -33.64 -14.81
N VAL A 249 3.11 -34.66 -14.27
CA VAL A 249 2.98 -34.88 -12.80
C VAL A 249 4.33 -34.96 -12.10
N ASN A 250 5.28 -35.74 -12.65
CA ASN A 250 6.58 -35.95 -12.02
C ASN A 250 7.39 -34.66 -11.93
N TYR A 251 7.37 -33.88 -13.00
CA TYR A 251 8.04 -32.58 -13.04
C TYR A 251 7.42 -31.63 -12.01
N LEU A 252 6.09 -31.50 -12.00
CA LEU A 252 5.39 -30.64 -11.06
C LEU A 252 5.68 -31.03 -9.60
N CYS A 253 5.51 -32.30 -9.25
CA CYS A 253 5.69 -32.75 -7.87
C CYS A 253 7.13 -32.55 -7.38
N LYS A 254 8.14 -32.82 -8.24
CA LYS A 254 9.53 -32.61 -7.91
C LYS A 254 9.83 -31.11 -7.75
N THR A 255 9.48 -30.31 -8.74
CA THR A 255 9.75 -28.87 -8.76
C THR A 255 9.06 -28.15 -7.61
N PHE A 256 7.78 -28.50 -7.33
CA PHE A 256 7.04 -27.94 -6.22
C PHE A 256 7.71 -28.27 -4.87
N LYS A 257 8.14 -29.53 -4.68
CA LYS A 257 8.82 -29.94 -3.45
C LYS A 257 10.19 -29.29 -3.31
N ASP A 258 10.96 -29.19 -4.40
CA ASP A 258 12.30 -28.57 -4.39
C ASP A 258 12.22 -27.06 -4.10
N THR A 259 11.16 -26.39 -4.56
CA THR A 259 10.97 -24.94 -4.40
C THR A 259 10.29 -24.58 -3.06
N ILE A 260 9.21 -25.30 -2.69
CA ILE A 260 8.40 -25.02 -1.51
C ILE A 260 8.86 -25.77 -0.26
N GLY A 261 9.67 -26.83 -0.45
CA GLY A 261 10.11 -27.70 0.64
C GLY A 261 9.07 -28.74 1.05
N ASP A 262 7.89 -28.74 0.42
CA ASP A 262 6.77 -29.59 0.81
C ASP A 262 6.01 -30.18 -0.40
N THR A 263 5.21 -31.20 -0.17
CA THR A 263 4.40 -31.81 -1.22
C THR A 263 3.12 -31.02 -1.49
N ILE A 264 2.62 -31.07 -2.72
CA ILE A 264 1.36 -30.43 -3.12
C ILE A 264 0.20 -30.85 -2.18
N ASN A 265 0.08 -32.16 -1.89
CA ASN A 265 -0.98 -32.65 -1.00
C ASN A 265 -0.86 -32.11 0.44
N HIS A 266 0.36 -31.96 0.93
CA HIS A 266 0.61 -31.38 2.25
C HIS A 266 0.20 -29.90 2.26
N TYR A 267 0.57 -29.17 1.24
CA TYR A 267 0.22 -27.76 1.04
C TYR A 267 -1.30 -27.54 0.97
N VAL A 268 -2.03 -28.34 0.17
CA VAL A 268 -3.50 -28.28 0.08
C VAL A 268 -4.13 -28.56 1.45
N ASN A 269 -3.66 -29.61 2.15
CA ASN A 269 -4.18 -29.92 3.48
C ASN A 269 -3.92 -28.81 4.49
N GLN A 270 -2.76 -28.17 4.46
CA GLN A 270 -2.43 -27.04 5.34
C GLN A 270 -3.41 -25.89 5.14
N MET A 271 -3.72 -25.52 3.88
CA MET A 271 -4.71 -24.49 3.58
C MET A 271 -6.11 -24.84 4.10
N ARG A 272 -6.55 -26.09 3.88
CA ARG A 272 -7.83 -26.59 4.37
C ARG A 272 -7.92 -26.53 5.89
N ILE A 273 -6.85 -26.92 6.59
CA ILE A 273 -6.80 -26.88 8.05
C ILE A 273 -6.78 -25.45 8.58
N SER A 274 -6.00 -24.55 7.99
CA SER A 274 -6.01 -23.13 8.38
C SER A 274 -7.42 -22.50 8.25
N LYS A 275 -8.17 -22.86 7.19
CA LYS A 275 -9.57 -22.45 7.06
C LYS A 275 -10.44 -23.07 8.17
N ALA A 276 -10.22 -24.35 8.49
CA ALA A 276 -10.98 -25.05 9.52
C ALA A 276 -10.75 -24.45 10.92
N GLU A 277 -9.52 -24.04 11.24
CA GLU A 277 -9.19 -23.36 12.51
C GLU A 277 -10.00 -22.06 12.66
N LYS A 278 -10.08 -21.24 11.60
CA LYS A 278 -10.89 -20.02 11.59
C LYS A 278 -12.38 -20.33 11.81
N LEU A 279 -12.94 -21.29 11.05
CA LEU A 279 -14.35 -21.65 11.19
C LEU A 279 -14.67 -22.22 12.58
N LEU A 280 -13.76 -22.98 13.18
CA LEU A 280 -13.92 -23.53 14.53
C LEU A 280 -13.99 -22.44 15.60
N THR A 281 -13.26 -21.34 15.43
CA THR A 281 -13.20 -20.24 16.39
C THR A 281 -14.28 -19.18 16.16
N GLU A 282 -14.67 -18.96 14.90
CA GLU A 282 -15.55 -17.85 14.50
C GLU A 282 -17.03 -18.28 14.33
N THR A 283 -17.32 -19.58 14.21
CA THR A 283 -18.68 -20.06 13.88
C THR A 283 -19.18 -21.20 14.79
N ASP A 284 -20.51 -21.39 14.85
CA ASP A 284 -21.16 -22.49 15.53
C ASP A 284 -21.39 -23.73 14.65
N CYS A 285 -20.87 -23.72 13.42
CA CYS A 285 -21.03 -24.84 12.49
C CYS A 285 -20.57 -26.17 13.12
N SER A 286 -21.28 -27.24 12.82
CA SER A 286 -20.88 -28.57 13.24
C SER A 286 -19.56 -29.00 12.63
N ILE A 287 -18.88 -29.97 13.25
CA ILE A 287 -17.61 -30.50 12.71
C ILE A 287 -17.78 -31.07 11.29
N ALA A 288 -18.95 -31.64 11.01
CA ALA A 288 -19.29 -32.16 9.69
C ALA A 288 -19.45 -31.06 8.64
N GLU A 289 -20.13 -29.98 8.98
CA GLU A 289 -20.26 -28.79 8.10
C GLU A 289 -18.91 -28.13 7.83
N ILE A 290 -18.09 -27.95 8.86
CA ILE A 290 -16.73 -27.38 8.69
C ILE A 290 -15.86 -28.27 7.80
N SER A 291 -15.91 -29.60 8.00
CA SER A 291 -15.22 -30.55 7.14
C SER A 291 -15.58 -30.37 5.66
N SER A 292 -16.88 -30.28 5.37
CA SER A 292 -17.37 -30.04 3.99
C SER A 292 -16.95 -28.69 3.44
N GLN A 293 -17.09 -27.60 4.20
CA GLN A 293 -16.72 -26.25 3.78
C GLN A 293 -15.21 -26.08 3.55
N CYS A 294 -14.40 -26.95 4.14
CA CYS A 294 -12.94 -26.97 3.96
C CYS A 294 -12.47 -27.93 2.86
N GLY A 295 -13.39 -28.57 2.11
CA GLY A 295 -13.06 -29.41 0.98
C GLY A 295 -12.68 -30.85 1.35
N PHE A 296 -13.18 -31.39 2.49
CA PHE A 296 -12.98 -32.77 2.84
C PHE A 296 -14.29 -33.60 2.57
N ASN A 297 -14.16 -34.67 1.82
CA ASN A 297 -15.27 -35.60 1.54
C ASN A 297 -15.66 -36.49 2.74
N ASP A 298 -14.72 -36.71 3.67
CA ASP A 298 -14.91 -37.59 4.80
C ASP A 298 -14.53 -36.93 6.12
N VAL A 299 -15.45 -36.85 7.05
CA VAL A 299 -15.28 -36.21 8.36
C VAL A 299 -14.24 -36.94 9.22
N LYS A 300 -14.11 -38.26 9.11
CA LYS A 300 -13.12 -39.03 9.89
C LYS A 300 -11.72 -38.73 9.37
N TYR A 301 -11.58 -38.66 8.06
CA TYR A 301 -10.30 -38.25 7.42
C TYR A 301 -9.96 -36.81 7.80
N PHE A 302 -10.90 -35.89 7.75
CA PHE A 302 -10.71 -34.52 8.24
C PHE A 302 -10.18 -34.47 9.67
N CYS A 303 -10.85 -35.17 10.61
CA CYS A 303 -10.43 -35.21 12.01
C CYS A 303 -9.00 -35.74 12.18
N LYS A 304 -8.64 -36.79 11.40
CA LYS A 304 -7.26 -37.34 11.39
C LYS A 304 -6.25 -36.35 10.89
N VAL A 305 -6.53 -35.69 9.77
CA VAL A 305 -5.64 -34.66 9.18
C VAL A 305 -5.54 -33.48 10.14
N PHE A 306 -6.65 -32.95 10.63
CA PHE A 306 -6.68 -31.84 11.57
C PHE A 306 -5.80 -32.12 12.81
N LYS A 307 -5.97 -33.29 13.43
CA LYS A 307 -5.15 -33.69 14.58
C LYS A 307 -3.65 -33.80 14.22
N LYS A 308 -3.32 -34.24 13.00
CA LYS A 308 -1.94 -34.32 12.54
C LYS A 308 -1.28 -32.94 12.45
N TYR A 309 -2.01 -31.93 12.04
CA TYR A 309 -1.47 -30.57 11.82
C TYR A 309 -1.51 -29.69 13.08
N THR A 310 -2.51 -29.87 13.94
CA THR A 310 -2.75 -29.03 15.12
C THR A 310 -2.48 -29.72 16.45
N GLU A 311 -2.08 -30.99 16.41
CA GLU A 311 -1.87 -31.89 17.56
C GLU A 311 -3.12 -32.13 18.44
N THR A 312 -4.24 -31.48 18.10
CA THR A 312 -5.50 -31.57 18.85
C THR A 312 -6.67 -31.96 17.95
N THR A 313 -7.74 -32.50 18.54
CA THR A 313 -8.96 -32.77 17.76
C THR A 313 -9.71 -31.47 17.47
N PRO A 314 -10.51 -31.39 16.37
CA PRO A 314 -11.32 -30.21 16.07
C PRO A 314 -12.21 -29.77 17.24
N THR A 315 -12.83 -30.73 17.95
CA THR A 315 -13.66 -30.45 19.11
C THR A 315 -12.87 -29.86 20.28
N SER A 316 -11.68 -30.41 20.56
CA SER A 316 -10.80 -29.92 21.61
C SER A 316 -10.25 -28.55 21.25
N PHE A 317 -9.90 -28.33 19.98
CA PHE A 317 -9.44 -27.05 19.47
C PHE A 317 -10.50 -25.95 19.67
N ARG A 318 -11.73 -26.22 19.24
CA ARG A 318 -12.86 -25.29 19.47
C ARG A 318 -13.01 -24.95 20.96
N LYS A 319 -12.99 -25.96 21.84
CA LYS A 319 -13.17 -25.75 23.29
C LYS A 319 -12.04 -24.91 23.92
N LYS A 320 -10.84 -24.96 23.34
CA LYS A 320 -9.66 -24.27 23.87
C LYS A 320 -9.57 -22.80 23.39
N TYR A 321 -10.01 -22.53 22.15
CA TYR A 321 -9.78 -21.24 21.50
C TYR A 321 -11.05 -20.42 21.27
N ARG A 322 -12.19 -20.90 21.72
CA ARG A 322 -13.49 -20.22 21.76
C ARG A 322 -14.01 -20.14 23.18
#